data_a405c57829238b5f41754df8b2fd4be7
#
_entry.id   a405c57829238b5f41754df8b2fd4be7
#
_cell.length_a   1.000
_cell.length_b   1.000
_cell.length_c   1.000
_cell.angle_alpha   90.00
_cell.angle_beta   90.00
_cell.angle_gamma   90.00
#
_symmetry.space_group_name_H-M   'P 1'
#
loop_
_entity.id
_entity.type
_entity.pdbx_description
1 polymer ?
#
loop_
_entity_poly.entity_id
_entity_poly.type
_entity_poly.pdbx_seq_one_letter_code
_entity_poly.pdbx_strand_id
1 'polypeptide(L)'
;MATALVLAISAENADAILAGERDTDHRRFPPKRLPARAYLAVVGTGTVVGECQLGEAERNTAKGWALPVTKPRRYRTPRPVTDYGLSKIPRSFRYVEA
;
A
#
# COMPACT_ATOMS: atom_id res chain seq x y z
N MET A 1 -15.72 11.30 -2.46
CA MET A 1 -15.34 10.18 -1.59
C MET A 1 -13.84 9.95 -1.67
N ALA A 2 -13.24 9.62 -0.54
CA ALA A 2 -11.80 9.37 -0.51
C ALA A 2 -11.46 8.06 -1.24
N THR A 3 -10.40 8.08 -2.03
CA THR A 3 -9.91 6.89 -2.71
C THR A 3 -9.07 6.07 -1.74
N ALA A 4 -9.28 4.76 -1.73
CA ALA A 4 -8.47 3.84 -0.94
C ALA A 4 -8.16 2.59 -1.76
N LEU A 5 -7.07 1.93 -1.42
CA LEU A 5 -6.68 0.69 -2.06
C LEU A 5 -5.95 -0.23 -1.08
N VAL A 6 -5.99 -1.52 -1.39
CA VAL A 6 -5.17 -2.51 -0.70
C VAL A 6 -3.93 -2.71 -1.56
N LEU A 7 -2.77 -2.50 -0.96
CA LEU A 7 -1.48 -2.58 -1.64
C LEU A 7 -0.74 -3.84 -1.20
N ALA A 8 -0.45 -4.73 -2.15
CA ALA A 8 0.34 -5.91 -1.88
C ALA A 8 1.81 -5.52 -1.71
N ILE A 9 2.43 -5.94 -0.63
CA ILE A 9 3.78 -5.52 -0.28
C ILE A 9 4.51 -6.64 0.47
N SER A 10 5.83 -6.70 0.34
CA SER A 10 6.62 -7.64 1.13
C SER A 10 6.68 -7.20 2.59
N ALA A 11 6.90 -8.14 3.49
CA ALA A 11 7.03 -7.84 4.92
C ALA A 11 8.14 -6.82 5.17
N GLU A 12 9.27 -6.97 4.50
CA GLU A 12 10.42 -6.08 4.64
C GLU A 12 10.07 -4.64 4.24
N ASN A 13 9.43 -4.46 3.09
CA ASN A 13 9.05 -3.13 2.63
C ASN A 13 7.96 -2.51 3.50
N ALA A 14 7.00 -3.31 3.96
CA ALA A 14 5.96 -2.83 4.85
C ALA A 14 6.56 -2.32 6.17
N ASP A 15 7.49 -3.08 6.73
CA ASP A 15 8.17 -2.68 7.98
C ASP A 15 8.95 -1.39 7.79
N ALA A 16 9.66 -1.25 6.67
CA ALA A 16 10.45 -0.04 6.38
C ALA A 16 9.55 1.19 6.25
N ILE A 17 8.42 1.06 5.58
CA ILE A 17 7.44 2.15 5.44
C ILE A 17 6.87 2.52 6.80
N LEU A 18 6.43 1.53 7.57
CA LEU A 18 5.77 1.77 8.86
C LEU A 18 6.73 2.28 9.93
N ALA A 19 8.02 2.00 9.80
CA ALA A 19 9.05 2.54 10.68
C ALA A 19 9.52 3.95 10.28
N GLY A 20 9.03 4.46 9.15
CA GLY A 20 9.45 5.76 8.64
C GLY A 20 10.82 5.75 7.96
N GLU A 21 11.38 4.58 7.70
CA GLU A 21 12.67 4.45 7.05
C GLU A 21 12.58 4.53 5.52
N ARG A 22 11.38 4.34 4.98
CA ARG A 22 11.14 4.40 3.55
C ARG A 22 9.93 5.29 3.27
N ASP A 23 10.13 6.27 2.42
CA ASP A 23 9.10 7.26 2.06
C ASP A 23 8.65 7.16 0.60
N THR A 24 8.99 6.09 -0.08
CA THR A 24 8.66 5.90 -1.49
C THR A 24 8.35 4.44 -1.78
N ASP A 25 7.28 4.19 -2.55
CA ASP A 25 6.96 2.88 -3.07
C ASP A 25 7.18 2.90 -4.59
N HIS A 26 7.88 1.91 -5.11
CA HIS A 26 8.16 1.82 -6.54
C HIS A 26 7.26 0.78 -7.19
N ARG A 27 6.59 1.17 -8.28
CA ARG A 27 5.69 0.31 -9.04
C ARG A 27 5.93 0.45 -10.52
N ARG A 28 5.90 -0.67 -11.22
CA ARG A 28 5.98 -0.67 -12.67
C ARG A 28 4.73 -0.05 -13.28
N PHE A 29 3.58 -0.38 -12.69
CA PHE A 29 2.27 0.14 -13.11
C PHE A 29 1.59 0.75 -11.88
N PRO A 30 1.56 2.08 -11.75
CA PRO A 30 1.00 2.71 -10.56
C PRO A 30 -0.53 2.75 -10.62
N PRO A 31 -1.19 2.86 -9.45
CA PRO A 31 -2.61 3.17 -9.43
C PRO A 31 -2.89 4.49 -10.15
N LYS A 32 -4.04 4.58 -10.81
CA LYS A 32 -4.43 5.80 -11.53
C LYS A 32 -5.15 6.80 -10.63
N ARG A 33 -5.78 6.33 -9.56
CA ARG A 33 -6.56 7.18 -8.64
C ARG A 33 -5.69 7.56 -7.45
N LEU A 34 -4.84 8.55 -7.64
CA LEU A 34 -3.96 9.06 -6.59
C LEU A 34 -4.25 10.55 -6.38
N PRO A 35 -4.05 11.10 -5.19
CA PRO A 35 -3.57 10.40 -3.99
C PRO A 35 -4.62 9.45 -3.40
N ALA A 36 -4.17 8.47 -2.63
CA ALA A 36 -5.05 7.47 -2.05
C ALA A 36 -4.50 6.94 -0.73
N ARG A 37 -5.42 6.54 0.16
CA ARG A 37 -5.04 5.77 1.34
C ARG A 37 -4.69 4.35 0.90
N ALA A 38 -3.57 3.83 1.38
CA ALA A 38 -3.14 2.48 1.06
C ALA A 38 -3.11 1.62 2.32
N TYR A 39 -3.81 0.50 2.27
CA TYR A 39 -3.78 -0.52 3.31
C TYR A 39 -2.71 -1.54 2.92
N LEU A 40 -1.70 -1.72 3.78
CA LEU A 40 -0.52 -2.51 3.46
C LEU A 40 -0.76 -3.99 3.76
N ALA A 41 -1.00 -4.77 2.71
CA ALA A 41 -1.26 -6.20 2.80
C ALA A 41 0.01 -6.99 2.53
N VAL A 42 0.49 -7.71 3.55
CA VAL A 42 1.76 -8.44 3.45
C VAL A 42 1.55 -9.75 2.69
N VAL A 43 2.27 -9.89 1.59
CA VAL A 43 2.22 -11.08 0.73
C VAL A 43 2.55 -12.33 1.55
N GLY A 44 1.76 -13.37 1.37
CA GLY A 44 1.96 -14.66 2.05
C GLY A 44 1.29 -14.79 3.42
N THR A 45 0.78 -13.68 4.00
CA THR A 45 0.16 -13.73 5.33
C THR A 45 -1.36 -13.59 5.32
N GLY A 46 -1.91 -13.00 4.26
CA GLY A 46 -3.34 -12.70 4.20
C GLY A 46 -3.77 -11.55 5.11
N THR A 47 -2.83 -10.78 5.67
CA THR A 47 -3.14 -9.73 6.64
C THR A 47 -2.68 -8.36 6.20
N VAL A 48 -3.41 -7.34 6.69
CA VAL A 48 -3.07 -5.93 6.54
C VAL A 48 -2.45 -5.48 7.86
N VAL A 49 -1.20 -4.99 7.80
CA VAL A 49 -0.41 -4.66 8.99
C VAL A 49 -0.42 -3.17 9.34
N GLY A 50 -0.92 -2.35 8.45
CA GLY A 50 -0.95 -0.91 8.65
C GLY A 50 -1.46 -0.19 7.43
N GLU A 51 -1.35 1.13 7.45
CA GLU A 51 -1.80 1.98 6.36
C GLU A 51 -0.86 3.17 6.17
N CYS A 52 -0.94 3.79 5.00
CA CYS A 52 -0.22 5.02 4.70
C CYS A 52 -1.01 5.80 3.65
N GLN A 53 -0.51 6.98 3.30
CA GLN A 53 -1.05 7.79 2.22
C GLN A 53 -0.08 7.72 1.05
N LEU A 54 -0.58 7.36 -0.13
CA LEU A 54 0.19 7.42 -1.37
C LEU A 54 -0.11 8.72 -2.09
N GLY A 55 0.94 9.44 -2.49
CA GLY A 55 0.81 10.65 -3.28
C GLY A 55 0.81 10.37 -4.77
N GLU A 56 0.78 11.43 -5.57
CA GLU A 56 0.82 11.34 -7.03
C GLU A 56 2.08 10.62 -7.49
N ALA A 57 1.91 9.71 -8.46
CA ALA A 57 3.04 8.95 -8.98
C ALA A 57 3.97 9.83 -9.81
N GLU A 58 5.27 9.70 -9.58
CA GLU A 58 6.31 10.40 -10.32
C GLU A 58 7.07 9.39 -11.18
N ARG A 59 7.33 9.75 -12.45
CA ARG A 59 8.03 8.87 -13.36
C ARG A 59 9.48 8.67 -12.94
N ASN A 60 9.88 7.41 -12.78
CA ASN A 60 11.25 7.04 -12.56
C ASN A 60 11.68 6.15 -13.72
N THR A 61 12.53 6.67 -14.60
CA THR A 61 12.87 6.01 -15.88
C THR A 61 13.49 4.63 -15.72
N ALA A 62 14.19 4.38 -14.63
CA ALA A 62 14.88 3.11 -14.41
C ALA A 62 13.96 2.02 -13.88
N LYS A 63 12.95 2.37 -13.08
CA LYS A 63 12.16 1.39 -12.32
C LYS A 63 10.65 1.56 -12.45
N GLY A 64 10.20 2.38 -13.38
CA GLY A 64 8.79 2.66 -13.56
C GLY A 64 8.37 3.93 -12.84
N TRP A 65 7.59 3.81 -11.77
CA TRP A 65 6.99 4.96 -11.09
C TRP A 65 7.32 4.94 -9.60
N ALA A 66 7.57 6.11 -9.04
CA ALA A 66 7.78 6.31 -7.62
C ALA A 66 6.55 6.98 -7.01
N LEU A 67 6.01 6.38 -5.95
CA LEU A 67 4.85 6.91 -5.25
C LEU A 67 5.29 7.42 -3.88
N PRO A 68 5.16 8.73 -3.62
CA PRO A 68 5.50 9.25 -2.29
C PRO A 68 4.61 8.61 -1.22
N VAL A 69 5.21 8.23 -0.10
CA VAL A 69 4.53 7.62 1.03
C VAL A 69 4.57 8.57 2.22
N THR A 70 3.42 8.90 2.76
CA THR A 70 3.32 9.76 3.94
C THR A 70 2.35 9.17 4.96
N LYS A 71 2.38 9.68 6.17
CA LYS A 71 1.45 9.32 7.26
C LYS A 71 1.37 7.82 7.50
N PRO A 72 2.50 7.11 7.67
CA PRO A 72 2.44 5.68 7.96
C PRO A 72 1.86 5.43 9.34
N ARG A 73 1.05 4.38 9.44
CA ARG A 73 0.44 3.99 10.72
C ARG A 73 0.40 2.48 10.82
N ARG A 74 1.13 1.93 11.78
CA ARG A 74 1.11 0.50 12.05
C ARG A 74 -0.11 0.17 12.91
N TYR A 75 -0.82 -0.88 12.55
CA TYR A 75 -1.92 -1.37 13.37
C TYR A 75 -1.39 -2.11 14.60
N ARG A 76 -2.06 -1.95 15.72
CA ARG A 76 -1.73 -2.70 16.93
C ARG A 76 -1.90 -4.20 16.68
N THR A 77 -2.98 -4.58 16.00
CA THR A 77 -3.25 -5.97 15.63
C THR A 77 -3.46 -6.03 14.12
N PRO A 78 -2.72 -6.89 13.40
CA PRO A 78 -2.96 -7.07 11.97
C PRO A 78 -4.40 -7.49 11.70
N ARG A 79 -4.96 -7.02 10.59
CA ARG A 79 -6.34 -7.29 10.19
C ARG A 79 -6.36 -8.22 8.99
N PRO A 80 -7.28 -9.20 8.95
CA PRO A 80 -7.37 -10.05 7.76
C PRO A 80 -7.78 -9.23 6.55
N VAL A 81 -7.29 -9.60 5.38
CA VAL A 81 -7.62 -8.89 4.14
C VAL A 81 -9.12 -8.95 3.83
N THR A 82 -9.82 -9.93 4.39
CA THR A 82 -11.28 -10.04 4.24
C THR A 82 -12.04 -8.88 4.88
N ASP A 83 -11.45 -8.20 5.87
CA ASP A 83 -12.05 -7.01 6.47
C ASP A 83 -12.18 -5.86 5.45
N TYR A 84 -11.43 -5.93 4.34
CA TYR A 84 -11.44 -4.91 3.28
C TYR A 84 -12.25 -5.36 2.06
N GLY A 85 -13.01 -6.45 2.21
CA GLY A 85 -13.85 -6.97 1.14
C GLY A 85 -13.14 -7.82 0.11
N LEU A 86 -11.93 -8.26 0.40
CA LEU A 86 -11.14 -9.09 -0.51
C LEU A 86 -11.01 -10.50 0.04
N SER A 87 -11.09 -11.50 -0.85
CA SER A 87 -10.91 -12.91 -0.45
C SER A 87 -9.44 -13.28 -0.30
N LYS A 88 -8.55 -12.53 -0.94
CA LYS A 88 -7.11 -12.76 -0.90
C LYS A 88 -6.36 -11.47 -1.22
N ILE A 89 -5.06 -11.46 -0.96
CA ILE A 89 -4.20 -10.32 -1.28
C ILE A 89 -4.10 -10.20 -2.81
N PRO A 90 -4.29 -8.99 -3.38
CA PRO A 90 -4.17 -8.79 -4.82
C PRO A 90 -2.72 -8.95 -5.28
N ARG A 91 -2.50 -9.07 -6.57
CA ARG A 91 -1.14 -9.20 -7.13
C ARG A 91 -0.30 -7.95 -6.91
N SER A 92 -0.91 -6.78 -7.06
CA SER A 92 -0.22 -5.51 -6.88
C SER A 92 -1.03 -4.59 -5.99
N PHE A 93 -2.20 -4.20 -6.45
CA PHE A 93 -3.12 -3.38 -5.65
C PHE A 93 -4.55 -3.58 -6.14
N ARG A 94 -5.49 -3.19 -5.30
CA ARG A 94 -6.90 -3.20 -5.67
C ARG A 94 -7.63 -2.08 -4.95
N TYR A 95 -8.45 -1.31 -5.67
CA TYR A 95 -9.27 -0.27 -5.06
C TYR A 95 -10.32 -0.89 -4.16
N VAL A 96 -10.54 -0.24 -3.02
CA VAL A 96 -11.55 -0.64 -2.04
C VAL A 96 -12.26 0.61 -1.55
N GLU A 97 -13.37 0.43 -0.85
CA GLU A 97 -14.05 1.55 -0.21
C GLU A 97 -13.26 2.02 0.99
N ALA A 98 -13.20 3.33 1.14
CA ALA A 98 -12.47 3.96 2.23
C ALA A 98 -13.19 3.79 3.57
#